data_d5bf080c5af8260b8ed003d54b53903e
#
_entry.id   d5bf080c5af8260b8ed003d54b53903e
#
_cell.length_a   1.000
_cell.length_b   1.000
_cell.length_c   1.000
_cell.angle_alpha   90.00
_cell.angle_beta   90.00
_cell.angle_gamma   90.00
#
_symmetry.space_group_name_H-M   'P 1'
#
loop_
_entity.id
_entity.type
_entity.pdbx_description
1 polymer ?
#
loop_
_entity_poly.entity_id
_entity_poly.type
_entity_poly.pdbx_seq_one_letter_code
_entity_poly.pdbx_strand_id
1 'polypeptide(L)'
;AAEDMAVKIEQRVSQLDAALSRTQQAGDLYKLNHANGQPTEVSDDTYTALEKALEYSEMTNGAFDPTMAPLTDLWGIGTDNARVPAQSEIDEALTHVGYQNVKLLGNNQVQLLNGAQVDLGGIGKGYAGDIVHEMAESDTSDQWHVLARLSGNIEMYGGKTADSGTDNWNIGIADPDDNTDSIAVVSLRDGSVVTSGDYERFFEKDGKRYHHIFDPATGYPADSGLRGVTVI
;
A
#
# COMPACT_ATOMS: atom_id res chain seq x y z
N ALA A 1 -28.14 -8.02 -7.88
CA ALA A 1 -27.34 -8.46 -6.70
C ALA A 1 -25.83 -8.35 -6.98
N ALA A 2 -25.24 -9.18 -7.85
CA ALA A 2 -23.77 -9.14 -8.07
C ALA A 2 -23.27 -7.79 -8.62
N GLU A 3 -23.93 -7.22 -9.62
CA GLU A 3 -23.61 -5.89 -10.15
C GLU A 3 -23.73 -4.79 -9.08
N ASP A 4 -24.75 -4.87 -8.22
CA ASP A 4 -24.95 -3.88 -7.16
C ASP A 4 -23.85 -3.97 -6.09
N MET A 5 -23.40 -5.18 -5.74
CA MET A 5 -22.27 -5.38 -4.84
C MET A 5 -20.97 -4.86 -5.46
N ALA A 6 -20.71 -5.18 -6.73
CA ALA A 6 -19.53 -4.67 -7.43
C ALA A 6 -19.50 -3.14 -7.44
N VAL A 7 -20.61 -2.48 -7.74
CA VAL A 7 -20.72 -1.02 -7.71
C VAL A 7 -20.47 -0.46 -6.30
N LYS A 8 -21.00 -1.10 -5.24
CA LYS A 8 -20.73 -0.67 -3.86
C LYS A 8 -19.26 -0.80 -3.50
N ILE A 9 -18.61 -1.91 -3.88
CA ILE A 9 -17.18 -2.14 -3.66
C ILE A 9 -16.36 -1.09 -4.39
N GLU A 10 -16.63 -0.86 -5.68
CA GLU A 10 -15.90 0.16 -6.46
C GLU A 10 -16.04 1.56 -5.87
N GLN A 11 -17.24 1.94 -5.45
CA GLN A 11 -17.49 3.23 -4.79
C GLN A 11 -16.70 3.34 -3.47
N ARG A 12 -16.70 2.28 -2.67
CA ARG A 12 -16.01 2.26 -1.38
C ARG A 12 -14.48 2.34 -1.56
N VAL A 13 -13.92 1.56 -2.49
CA VAL A 13 -12.49 1.61 -2.82
C VAL A 13 -12.10 2.98 -3.38
N SER A 14 -12.95 3.60 -4.21
CA SER A 14 -12.70 4.97 -4.71
C SER A 14 -12.71 6.01 -3.59
N GLN A 15 -13.57 5.87 -2.59
CA GLN A 15 -13.56 6.74 -1.41
C GLN A 15 -12.27 6.59 -0.59
N LEU A 16 -11.82 5.34 -0.41
CA LEU A 16 -10.54 5.06 0.26
C LEU A 16 -9.36 5.64 -0.52
N ASP A 17 -9.32 5.44 -1.84
CA ASP A 17 -8.28 6.02 -2.68
C ASP A 17 -8.23 7.55 -2.55
N ALA A 18 -9.38 8.21 -2.54
CA ALA A 18 -9.46 9.65 -2.36
C ALA A 18 -8.96 10.10 -0.97
N ALA A 19 -9.33 9.40 0.10
CA ALA A 19 -8.93 9.73 1.47
C ALA A 19 -7.43 9.49 1.71
N LEU A 20 -6.92 8.33 1.25
CA LEU A 20 -5.55 7.87 1.48
C LEU A 20 -4.54 8.39 0.43
N SER A 21 -5.00 9.13 -0.58
CA SER A 21 -4.13 9.72 -1.59
C SER A 21 -3.40 10.94 -1.04
N ARG A 22 -2.08 10.96 -1.17
CA ARG A 22 -1.26 12.12 -0.84
C ARG A 22 -1.24 13.21 -1.93
N THR A 23 -1.85 12.95 -3.09
CA THR A 23 -1.88 13.89 -4.24
C THR A 23 -3.26 14.48 -4.50
N GLN A 24 -4.33 13.89 -4.01
CA GLN A 24 -5.69 14.42 -4.14
C GLN A 24 -5.96 15.48 -3.07
N GLN A 25 -6.02 16.75 -3.45
CA GLN A 25 -6.11 17.89 -2.53
C GLN A 25 -7.30 17.85 -1.56
N ALA A 26 -8.40 17.22 -1.95
CA ALA A 26 -9.57 17.04 -1.09
C ALA A 26 -9.40 15.93 -0.05
N GLY A 27 -8.43 15.00 -0.26
CA GLY A 27 -8.19 13.84 0.60
C GLY A 27 -7.57 14.20 1.95
N ASP A 28 -7.76 13.32 2.90
CA ASP A 28 -7.28 13.51 4.27
C ASP A 28 -5.76 13.50 4.34
N LEU A 29 -5.13 12.54 3.65
CA LEU A 29 -3.69 12.41 3.67
C LEU A 29 -2.98 13.61 3.05
N TYR A 30 -3.55 14.19 1.98
CA TYR A 30 -3.05 15.43 1.42
C TYR A 30 -3.11 16.58 2.44
N LYS A 31 -4.27 16.77 3.09
CA LYS A 31 -4.46 17.83 4.10
C LYS A 31 -3.51 17.65 5.28
N LEU A 32 -3.37 16.44 5.78
CA LEU A 32 -2.46 16.10 6.88
C LEU A 32 -1.01 16.44 6.52
N ASN A 33 -0.55 16.04 5.33
CA ASN A 33 0.81 16.32 4.86
C ASN A 33 1.10 17.81 4.66
N HIS A 34 0.06 18.64 4.46
CA HIS A 34 0.17 20.07 4.26
C HIS A 34 -0.25 20.90 5.48
N ALA A 35 -0.49 20.26 6.61
CA ALA A 35 -0.92 20.91 7.85
C ALA A 35 0.21 21.64 8.60
N ASN A 36 1.46 21.56 8.12
CA ASN A 36 2.62 22.20 8.75
C ASN A 36 2.76 21.88 10.25
N GLY A 37 2.54 20.61 10.62
CA GLY A 37 2.65 20.16 12.00
C GLY A 37 1.46 20.50 12.90
N GLN A 38 0.38 21.03 12.35
CA GLN A 38 -0.85 21.25 13.13
C GLN A 38 -1.66 19.96 13.23
N PRO A 39 -2.35 19.72 14.37
CA PRO A 39 -3.34 18.67 14.49
C PRO A 39 -4.39 18.78 13.39
N THR A 40 -4.68 17.67 12.73
CA THR A 40 -5.60 17.61 11.59
C THR A 40 -6.61 16.49 11.84
N GLU A 41 -7.89 16.80 11.65
CA GLU A 41 -8.95 15.82 11.68
C GLU A 41 -8.95 15.04 10.36
N VAL A 42 -9.01 13.71 10.47
CA VAL A 42 -9.06 12.79 9.34
C VAL A 42 -10.28 11.87 9.49
N SER A 43 -10.67 11.17 8.42
CA SER A 43 -11.71 10.15 8.49
C SER A 43 -11.30 8.94 9.36
N ASP A 44 -12.27 8.15 9.78
CA ASP A 44 -12.04 6.88 10.48
C ASP A 44 -11.12 5.97 9.65
N ASP A 45 -11.30 5.91 8.34
CA ASP A 45 -10.46 5.12 7.44
C ASP A 45 -9.00 5.54 7.47
N THR A 46 -8.74 6.83 7.36
CA THR A 46 -7.37 7.36 7.38
C THR A 46 -6.74 7.16 8.74
N TYR A 47 -7.50 7.36 9.82
CA TYR A 47 -7.02 7.14 11.18
C TYR A 47 -6.67 5.66 11.42
N THR A 48 -7.55 4.74 11.03
CA THR A 48 -7.33 3.28 11.16
C THR A 48 -6.14 2.82 10.32
N ALA A 49 -6.02 3.31 9.08
CA ALA A 49 -4.89 2.98 8.22
C ALA A 49 -3.55 3.46 8.81
N LEU A 50 -3.52 4.66 9.41
CA LEU A 50 -2.35 5.18 10.12
C LEU A 50 -2.04 4.39 11.39
N GLU A 51 -3.05 4.01 12.18
CA GLU A 51 -2.89 3.18 13.37
C GLU A 51 -2.24 1.84 12.99
N LYS A 52 -2.73 1.17 11.96
CA LYS A 52 -2.14 -0.06 11.42
C LYS A 52 -0.73 0.15 10.88
N ALA A 53 -0.49 1.25 10.18
CA ALA A 53 0.85 1.58 9.69
C ALA A 53 1.85 1.73 10.84
N LEU A 54 1.48 2.37 11.95
CA LEU A 54 2.33 2.53 13.12
C LEU A 54 2.56 1.19 13.84
N GLU A 55 1.54 0.34 13.95
CA GLU A 55 1.67 -1.02 14.50
C GLU A 55 2.73 -1.82 13.73
N TYR A 56 2.65 -1.84 12.39
CA TYR A 56 3.65 -2.52 11.55
C TYR A 56 5.02 -1.85 11.60
N SER A 57 5.09 -0.53 11.75
CA SER A 57 6.38 0.16 11.94
C SER A 57 7.08 -0.30 13.21
N GLU A 58 6.35 -0.42 14.32
CA GLU A 58 6.89 -0.95 15.57
C GLU A 58 7.30 -2.42 15.45
N MET A 59 6.44 -3.28 14.89
CA MET A 59 6.72 -4.70 14.70
C MET A 59 7.97 -4.97 13.85
N THR A 60 8.25 -4.11 12.88
CA THR A 60 9.40 -4.24 11.97
C THR A 60 10.62 -3.42 12.42
N ASN A 61 10.57 -2.79 13.61
CA ASN A 61 11.61 -1.88 14.09
C ASN A 61 11.95 -0.77 13.06
N GLY A 62 10.93 -0.24 12.38
CA GLY A 62 11.07 0.82 11.39
C GLY A 62 11.51 0.37 10.00
N ALA A 63 11.62 -0.93 9.71
CA ALA A 63 11.87 -1.40 8.34
C ALA A 63 10.69 -1.08 7.40
N PHE A 64 9.47 -1.09 7.92
CA PHE A 64 8.32 -0.44 7.31
C PHE A 64 8.12 0.91 8.02
N ASP A 65 8.04 1.99 7.25
CA ASP A 65 7.83 3.35 7.78
C ASP A 65 6.86 4.12 6.86
N PRO A 66 5.71 4.60 7.37
CA PRO A 66 4.77 5.36 6.57
C PRO A 66 5.24 6.78 6.25
N THR A 67 6.34 7.26 6.85
CA THR A 67 6.83 8.63 6.65
C THR A 67 7.81 8.78 5.48
N MET A 68 7.78 7.83 4.53
CA MET A 68 8.70 7.78 3.39
C MET A 68 8.38 8.78 2.27
N ALA A 69 7.32 9.59 2.37
CA ALA A 69 6.91 10.53 1.32
C ALA A 69 8.03 11.49 0.86
N PRO A 70 8.86 12.08 1.74
CA PRO A 70 9.97 12.94 1.31
C PRO A 70 10.96 12.23 0.39
N LEU A 71 11.28 10.96 0.67
CA LEU A 71 12.17 10.15 -0.18
C LEU A 71 11.47 9.73 -1.48
N THR A 72 10.20 9.32 -1.42
CA THR A 72 9.42 8.99 -2.61
C THR A 72 9.41 10.15 -3.60
N ASP A 73 9.18 11.38 -3.14
CA ASP A 73 9.17 12.58 -3.98
C ASP A 73 10.56 12.94 -4.50
N LEU A 74 11.57 12.82 -3.66
CA LEU A 74 12.96 13.11 -4.03
C LEU A 74 13.48 12.21 -5.15
N TRP A 75 13.23 10.92 -5.06
CA TRP A 75 13.63 9.94 -6.07
C TRP A 75 12.74 9.97 -7.31
N GLY A 76 11.47 10.32 -7.19
CA GLY A 76 10.50 10.42 -8.29
C GLY A 76 10.26 9.12 -9.06
N ILE A 77 10.54 7.96 -8.48
CA ILE A 77 10.44 6.65 -9.14
C ILE A 77 9.01 6.40 -9.62
N GLY A 78 8.90 6.04 -10.91
CA GLY A 78 7.60 5.86 -11.57
C GLY A 78 7.00 7.16 -12.14
N THR A 79 7.77 8.25 -12.16
CA THR A 79 7.42 9.52 -12.80
C THR A 79 8.48 9.93 -13.83
N ASP A 80 8.18 10.94 -14.64
CA ASP A 80 9.14 11.52 -15.60
C ASP A 80 10.34 12.22 -14.92
N ASN A 81 10.26 12.45 -13.62
CA ASN A 81 11.30 13.11 -12.83
C ASN A 81 12.23 12.12 -12.11
N ALA A 82 12.13 10.82 -12.42
CA ALA A 82 12.94 9.78 -11.78
C ALA A 82 14.44 10.05 -11.94
N ARG A 83 15.16 10.09 -10.82
CA ARG A 83 16.61 10.37 -10.79
C ARG A 83 17.28 9.71 -9.61
N VAL A 84 18.60 9.63 -9.67
CA VAL A 84 19.44 9.35 -8.48
C VAL A 84 19.76 10.69 -7.83
N PRO A 85 19.25 10.97 -6.61
CA PRO A 85 19.54 12.22 -5.89
C PRO A 85 21.00 12.28 -5.42
N ALA A 86 21.48 13.48 -5.10
CA ALA A 86 22.75 13.63 -4.41
C ALA A 86 22.64 13.15 -2.95
N GLN A 87 23.74 12.67 -2.37
CA GLN A 87 23.74 12.17 -0.99
C GLN A 87 23.19 13.21 0.00
N SER A 88 23.57 14.48 -0.16
CA SER A 88 23.10 15.56 0.71
C SER A 88 21.59 15.80 0.64
N GLU A 89 20.94 15.51 -0.50
CA GLU A 89 19.49 15.60 -0.64
C GLU A 89 18.81 14.44 0.08
N ILE A 90 19.41 13.24 0.00
CA ILE A 90 18.93 12.04 0.72
C ILE A 90 19.09 12.24 2.23
N ASP A 91 20.23 12.73 2.68
CA ASP A 91 20.50 12.99 4.10
C ASP A 91 19.49 14.00 4.67
N GLU A 92 19.18 15.06 3.92
CA GLU A 92 18.16 16.04 4.31
C GLU A 92 16.76 15.40 4.39
N ALA A 93 16.34 14.64 3.37
CA ALA A 93 15.04 13.97 3.37
C ALA A 93 14.91 12.99 4.54
N LEU A 94 15.97 12.27 4.89
CA LEU A 94 16.00 11.35 6.04
C LEU A 94 15.76 12.04 7.38
N THR A 95 16.07 13.34 7.52
CA THR A 95 15.78 14.07 8.76
C THR A 95 14.29 14.16 9.06
N HIS A 96 13.44 14.00 8.05
CA HIS A 96 11.97 14.03 8.14
C HIS A 96 11.34 12.63 8.20
N VAL A 97 12.13 11.56 8.02
CA VAL A 97 11.66 10.17 8.09
C VAL A 97 11.73 9.67 9.54
N GLY A 98 10.74 8.91 9.93
CA GLY A 98 10.63 8.27 11.24
C GLY A 98 9.19 8.22 11.71
N TYR A 99 8.62 7.01 11.77
CA TYR A 99 7.22 6.79 12.15
C TYR A 99 6.86 7.39 13.52
N GLN A 100 7.85 7.58 14.42
CA GLN A 100 7.66 8.22 15.72
C GLN A 100 7.21 9.69 15.60
N ASN A 101 7.37 10.31 14.42
CA ASN A 101 6.89 11.66 14.13
C ASN A 101 5.39 11.72 13.84
N VAL A 102 4.71 10.59 13.65
CA VAL A 102 3.26 10.51 13.51
C VAL A 102 2.63 10.35 14.89
N LYS A 103 1.74 11.28 15.27
CA LYS A 103 1.06 11.28 16.55
C LYS A 103 -0.44 11.12 16.35
N LEU A 104 -0.98 10.02 16.86
CA LEU A 104 -2.42 9.80 16.98
C LEU A 104 -2.88 10.45 18.30
N LEU A 105 -3.69 11.49 18.20
CA LEU A 105 -4.13 12.28 19.37
C LEU A 105 -5.48 11.82 19.93
N GLY A 106 -6.09 10.80 19.32
CA GLY A 106 -7.46 10.37 19.60
C GLY A 106 -8.51 11.21 18.85
N ASN A 107 -9.76 10.73 18.83
CA ASN A 107 -10.87 11.41 18.15
C ASN A 107 -10.55 11.81 16.70
N ASN A 108 -9.89 10.92 15.96
CA ASN A 108 -9.47 11.12 14.57
C ASN A 108 -8.54 12.34 14.33
N GLN A 109 -7.89 12.82 15.38
CA GLN A 109 -6.89 13.86 15.26
C GLN A 109 -5.50 13.26 15.10
N VAL A 110 -4.79 13.70 14.08
CA VAL A 110 -3.42 13.27 13.76
C VAL A 110 -2.50 14.48 13.64
N GLN A 111 -1.28 14.36 14.11
CA GLN A 111 -0.27 15.41 13.99
C GLN A 111 1.04 14.81 13.47
N LEU A 112 1.65 15.47 12.50
CA LEU A 112 2.97 15.15 11.97
C LEU A 112 4.01 16.11 12.57
N LEU A 113 5.08 15.57 13.13
CA LEU A 113 6.16 16.35 13.73
C LEU A 113 7.39 16.38 12.80
N ASN A 114 8.31 17.28 13.05
CA ASN A 114 9.61 17.39 12.37
C ASN A 114 9.54 17.45 10.83
N GLY A 115 8.46 17.99 10.28
CA GLY A 115 8.28 18.06 8.83
C GLY A 115 8.01 16.70 8.16
N ALA A 116 7.68 15.67 8.95
CA ALA A 116 7.31 14.36 8.39
C ALA A 116 6.10 14.49 7.45
N GLN A 117 6.12 13.68 6.42
CA GLN A 117 5.01 13.49 5.49
C GLN A 117 4.76 12.02 5.28
N VAL A 118 3.49 11.62 5.28
CA VAL A 118 3.11 10.20 5.20
C VAL A 118 2.72 9.78 3.78
N ASP A 119 3.08 8.54 3.46
CA ASP A 119 2.67 7.81 2.27
C ASP A 119 2.16 6.43 2.70
N LEU A 120 0.88 6.17 2.44
CA LEU A 120 0.23 4.91 2.81
C LEU A 120 0.20 3.89 1.65
N GLY A 121 0.96 4.11 0.58
CA GLY A 121 1.03 3.20 -0.57
C GLY A 121 1.48 1.78 -0.22
N GLY A 122 2.23 1.60 0.86
CA GLY A 122 2.67 0.30 1.35
C GLY A 122 1.63 -0.48 2.16
N ILE A 123 0.53 0.15 2.60
CA ILE A 123 -0.51 -0.49 3.41
C ILE A 123 -1.93 -0.28 2.86
N GLY A 124 -2.18 0.81 2.14
CA GLY A 124 -3.53 1.21 1.71
C GLY A 124 -4.23 0.18 0.84
N LYS A 125 -3.49 -0.58 0.00
CA LYS A 125 -4.08 -1.65 -0.81
C LYS A 125 -4.53 -2.85 0.04
N GLY A 126 -3.75 -3.21 1.07
CA GLY A 126 -4.13 -4.24 2.04
C GLY A 126 -5.38 -3.83 2.80
N TYR A 127 -5.39 -2.60 3.32
CA TYR A 127 -6.56 -2.06 4.01
C TYR A 127 -7.82 -2.02 3.12
N ALA A 128 -7.68 -1.67 1.84
CA ALA A 128 -8.80 -1.74 0.90
C ALA A 128 -9.28 -3.19 0.65
N GLY A 129 -8.36 -4.17 0.67
CA GLY A 129 -8.69 -5.60 0.64
C GLY A 129 -9.52 -6.02 1.85
N ASP A 130 -9.09 -5.66 3.06
CA ASP A 130 -9.82 -5.94 4.30
C ASP A 130 -11.26 -5.39 4.24
N ILE A 131 -11.43 -4.14 3.76
CA ILE A 131 -12.75 -3.52 3.60
C ILE A 131 -13.62 -4.29 2.57
N VAL A 132 -13.05 -4.75 1.47
CA VAL A 132 -13.78 -5.56 0.47
C VAL A 132 -14.24 -6.88 1.10
N HIS A 133 -13.37 -7.51 1.87
CA HIS A 133 -13.67 -8.74 2.59
C HIS A 133 -14.81 -8.54 3.58
N GLU A 134 -14.72 -7.52 4.43
CA GLU A 134 -15.76 -7.16 5.41
C GLU A 134 -17.12 -6.84 4.74
N MET A 135 -17.11 -6.17 3.60
CA MET A 135 -18.33 -5.89 2.83
C MET A 135 -18.99 -7.17 2.33
N ALA A 136 -18.20 -8.14 1.86
CA ALA A 136 -18.71 -9.42 1.40
C ALA A 136 -19.21 -10.28 2.56
N GLU A 137 -18.49 -10.31 3.68
CA GLU A 137 -18.85 -11.09 4.88
C GLU A 137 -20.08 -10.54 5.57
N SER A 138 -20.22 -9.22 5.66
CA SER A 138 -21.34 -8.57 6.38
C SER A 138 -22.65 -8.58 5.61
N ASP A 139 -22.62 -8.70 4.27
CA ASP A 139 -23.84 -8.76 3.45
C ASP A 139 -24.38 -10.19 3.38
N THR A 140 -25.32 -10.51 4.27
CA THR A 140 -25.98 -11.82 4.35
C THR A 140 -27.15 -11.99 3.37
N SER A 141 -27.39 -11.05 2.46
CA SER A 141 -28.49 -11.09 1.51
C SER A 141 -28.29 -12.11 0.38
N ASP A 142 -27.04 -12.53 0.16
CA ASP A 142 -26.67 -13.54 -0.84
C ASP A 142 -25.43 -14.33 -0.34
N GLN A 143 -25.05 -15.38 -1.08
CA GLN A 143 -23.79 -16.08 -0.90
C GLN A 143 -22.76 -15.47 -1.85
N TRP A 144 -21.86 -14.66 -1.32
CA TRP A 144 -20.88 -13.94 -2.12
C TRP A 144 -19.65 -14.79 -2.48
N HIS A 145 -19.21 -14.62 -3.71
CA HIS A 145 -17.97 -15.16 -4.25
C HIS A 145 -17.21 -13.99 -4.88
N VAL A 146 -16.26 -13.44 -4.14
CA VAL A 146 -15.55 -12.20 -4.52
C VAL A 146 -14.09 -12.51 -4.80
N LEU A 147 -13.60 -12.01 -5.93
CA LEU A 147 -12.18 -11.84 -6.20
C LEU A 147 -11.95 -10.38 -6.59
N ALA A 148 -11.33 -9.63 -5.69
CA ALA A 148 -10.97 -8.24 -5.92
C ALA A 148 -9.49 -8.13 -6.25
N ARG A 149 -9.17 -7.51 -7.38
CA ARG A 149 -7.79 -7.24 -7.80
C ARG A 149 -7.47 -5.76 -7.62
N LEU A 150 -6.65 -5.46 -6.62
CA LEU A 150 -6.22 -4.12 -6.25
C LEU A 150 -4.73 -3.95 -6.63
N SER A 151 -4.45 -3.90 -7.95
CA SER A 151 -3.08 -3.95 -8.49
C SER A 151 -2.37 -5.25 -8.09
N GLY A 152 -1.23 -5.20 -7.37
CA GLY A 152 -0.51 -6.37 -6.88
C GLY A 152 -1.12 -7.06 -5.65
N ASN A 153 -2.26 -6.56 -5.13
CA ASN A 153 -3.04 -7.18 -4.07
C ASN A 153 -4.24 -7.91 -4.66
N ILE A 154 -4.46 -9.14 -4.24
CA ILE A 154 -5.65 -9.93 -4.59
C ILE A 154 -6.33 -10.35 -3.31
N GLU A 155 -7.60 -9.96 -3.15
CA GLU A 155 -8.45 -10.37 -2.03
C GLU A 155 -9.52 -11.34 -2.53
N MET A 156 -9.75 -12.40 -1.78
CA MET A 156 -10.70 -13.47 -2.12
C MET A 156 -11.64 -13.76 -0.95
N TYR A 157 -12.92 -13.94 -1.27
CA TYR A 157 -13.94 -14.33 -0.32
C TYR A 157 -14.92 -15.37 -0.92
N GLY A 158 -15.28 -16.37 -0.15
CA GLY A 158 -16.33 -17.33 -0.45
C GLY A 158 -16.00 -18.41 -1.47
N GLY A 159 -14.76 -18.51 -1.92
CA GLY A 159 -14.31 -19.46 -2.93
C GLY A 159 -14.83 -19.16 -4.34
N LYS A 160 -14.43 -19.97 -5.31
CA LYS A 160 -14.87 -19.88 -6.70
C LYS A 160 -16.11 -20.76 -6.93
N THR A 161 -17.13 -20.27 -7.64
CA THR A 161 -18.29 -21.07 -7.99
C THR A 161 -17.92 -22.27 -8.87
N ALA A 162 -18.56 -23.41 -8.63
CA ALA A 162 -18.09 -24.76 -8.94
C ALA A 162 -18.25 -25.26 -10.39
N ASP A 163 -18.06 -24.47 -11.42
CA ASP A 163 -17.91 -25.03 -12.80
C ASP A 163 -16.53 -25.64 -13.05
N SER A 164 -15.58 -25.49 -12.11
CA SER A 164 -14.17 -25.85 -12.28
C SER A 164 -13.72 -27.09 -11.49
N GLY A 165 -14.64 -27.78 -10.78
CA GLY A 165 -14.32 -28.99 -10.00
C GLY A 165 -13.55 -28.75 -8.70
N THR A 166 -13.14 -27.53 -8.43
CA THR A 166 -12.55 -27.09 -7.16
C THR A 166 -13.15 -25.77 -6.75
N ASP A 167 -13.41 -25.59 -5.45
CA ASP A 167 -13.97 -24.38 -4.85
C ASP A 167 -12.89 -23.31 -4.57
N ASN A 168 -11.69 -23.51 -5.08
CA ASN A 168 -10.54 -22.62 -4.84
C ASN A 168 -10.27 -21.68 -6.02
N TRP A 169 -9.84 -20.48 -5.70
CA TRP A 169 -9.19 -19.57 -6.61
C TRP A 169 -7.76 -20.00 -6.85
N ASN A 170 -7.30 -19.94 -8.10
CA ASN A 170 -5.91 -20.22 -8.45
C ASN A 170 -5.24 -18.91 -8.84
N ILE A 171 -4.30 -18.47 -8.02
CA ILE A 171 -3.60 -17.19 -8.18
C ILE A 171 -2.15 -17.46 -8.61
N GLY A 172 -1.77 -16.98 -9.78
CA GLY A 172 -0.39 -17.05 -10.26
C GLY A 172 0.50 -16.02 -9.57
N ILE A 173 1.66 -16.43 -9.11
CA ILE A 173 2.73 -15.55 -8.64
C ILE A 173 3.64 -15.30 -9.84
N ALA A 174 3.71 -14.04 -10.30
CA ALA A 174 4.45 -13.67 -11.48
C ALA A 174 5.96 -13.96 -11.35
N ASP A 175 6.58 -14.35 -12.46
CA ASP A 175 8.03 -14.41 -12.56
C ASP A 175 8.58 -12.95 -12.57
N PRO A 176 9.49 -12.59 -11.67
CA PRO A 176 10.08 -11.26 -11.64
C PRO A 176 10.92 -10.91 -12.87
N ASP A 177 11.34 -11.89 -13.67
CA ASP A 177 12.11 -11.70 -14.90
C ASP A 177 11.24 -11.77 -16.16
N ASP A 178 10.06 -12.40 -16.08
CA ASP A 178 9.07 -12.46 -17.17
C ASP A 178 7.65 -12.39 -16.58
N ASN A 179 7.10 -11.20 -16.47
CA ASN A 179 5.76 -10.99 -15.91
C ASN A 179 4.60 -11.58 -16.72
N THR A 180 4.88 -12.23 -17.85
CA THR A 180 3.90 -13.00 -18.64
C THR A 180 3.81 -14.45 -18.19
N ASP A 181 4.75 -14.92 -17.34
CA ASP A 181 4.78 -16.27 -16.79
C ASP A 181 4.61 -16.24 -15.26
N SER A 182 4.40 -17.39 -14.65
CA SER A 182 4.22 -17.57 -13.21
C SER A 182 5.19 -18.61 -12.67
N ILE A 183 5.94 -18.25 -11.64
CA ILE A 183 6.85 -19.17 -10.95
C ILE A 183 6.11 -20.13 -9.99
N ALA A 184 4.89 -19.77 -9.58
CA ALA A 184 4.07 -20.59 -8.70
C ALA A 184 2.58 -20.28 -8.88
N VAL A 185 1.74 -21.21 -8.45
CA VAL A 185 0.29 -21.00 -8.33
C VAL A 185 -0.14 -21.34 -6.92
N VAL A 186 -0.83 -20.39 -6.29
CA VAL A 186 -1.43 -20.54 -4.97
C VAL A 186 -2.90 -20.86 -5.14
N SER A 187 -3.41 -21.88 -4.44
CA SER A 187 -4.81 -22.31 -4.51
C SER A 187 -5.49 -22.07 -3.17
N LEU A 188 -6.34 -21.07 -3.10
CA LEU A 188 -7.02 -20.61 -1.88
C LEU A 188 -8.52 -20.44 -2.11
N ARG A 189 -9.28 -20.67 -1.06
CA ARG A 189 -10.73 -20.38 -1.03
C ARG A 189 -11.01 -18.95 -0.60
N ASP A 190 -10.35 -18.53 0.46
CA ASP A 190 -10.51 -17.24 1.13
C ASP A 190 -9.13 -16.68 1.50
N GLY A 191 -9.03 -15.37 1.66
CA GLY A 191 -7.82 -14.68 2.08
C GLY A 191 -7.20 -13.85 0.97
N SER A 192 -5.96 -13.42 1.20
CA SER A 192 -5.27 -12.48 0.31
C SER A 192 -3.95 -13.04 -0.23
N VAL A 193 -3.59 -12.60 -1.43
CA VAL A 193 -2.27 -12.83 -2.03
C VAL A 193 -1.71 -11.47 -2.41
N VAL A 194 -0.63 -11.07 -1.74
CA VAL A 194 -0.04 -9.73 -1.85
C VAL A 194 1.42 -9.84 -2.25
N THR A 195 1.77 -9.22 -3.37
CA THR A 195 3.15 -9.23 -3.87
C THR A 195 3.73 -7.83 -3.91
N SER A 196 4.93 -7.68 -3.35
CA SER A 196 5.79 -6.50 -3.51
C SER A 196 7.04 -6.92 -4.26
N GLY A 197 7.36 -6.21 -5.35
CA GLY A 197 8.50 -6.54 -6.22
C GLY A 197 9.29 -5.33 -6.70
N ASP A 198 10.58 -5.53 -6.94
CA ASP A 198 11.51 -4.52 -7.46
C ASP A 198 11.30 -4.20 -8.95
N TYR A 199 10.45 -4.99 -9.62
CA TYR A 199 10.15 -4.93 -11.04
C TYR A 199 8.85 -4.15 -11.37
N GLU A 200 8.10 -3.73 -10.37
CA GLU A 200 6.82 -3.01 -10.56
C GLU A 200 7.05 -1.55 -11.00
N ARG A 201 7.83 -0.80 -10.21
CA ARG A 201 8.17 0.59 -10.48
C ARG A 201 9.67 0.79 -10.22
N PHE A 202 10.43 1.03 -11.28
CA PHE A 202 11.86 1.23 -11.23
C PHE A 202 12.35 2.04 -12.43
N PHE A 203 13.58 2.50 -12.36
CA PHE A 203 14.36 2.94 -13.50
C PHE A 203 15.78 2.35 -13.43
N GLU A 204 16.47 2.34 -14.55
CA GLU A 204 17.85 1.86 -14.62
C GLU A 204 18.79 3.01 -14.97
N LYS A 205 19.91 3.08 -14.28
CA LYS A 205 21.00 4.04 -14.55
C LYS A 205 22.34 3.38 -14.29
N ASP A 206 23.25 3.48 -15.25
CA ASP A 206 24.60 2.94 -15.16
C ASP A 206 24.65 1.43 -14.83
N GLY A 207 23.68 0.66 -15.35
CA GLY A 207 23.53 -0.78 -15.13
C GLY A 207 22.98 -1.17 -13.74
N LYS A 208 22.56 -0.20 -12.92
CA LYS A 208 21.91 -0.42 -11.63
C LYS A 208 20.45 -0.10 -11.71
N ARG A 209 19.61 -0.98 -11.12
CA ARG A 209 18.17 -0.77 -10.94
C ARG A 209 17.89 -0.01 -9.65
N TYR A 210 17.00 0.98 -9.75
CA TYR A 210 16.51 1.77 -8.63
C TYR A 210 14.98 1.64 -8.58
N HIS A 211 14.47 0.94 -7.59
CA HIS A 211 13.05 0.64 -7.42
C HIS A 211 12.43 1.40 -6.24
N HIS A 212 11.11 1.44 -6.18
CA HIS A 212 10.33 2.25 -5.23
C HIS A 212 10.28 1.71 -3.79
N ILE A 213 10.86 0.57 -3.50
CA ILE A 213 10.91 0.00 -2.15
C ILE A 213 12.20 0.48 -1.51
N PHE A 214 12.09 1.44 -0.58
CA PHE A 214 13.22 2.08 0.05
C PHE A 214 13.60 1.40 1.37
N ASP A 215 14.89 1.48 1.70
CA ASP A 215 15.41 1.22 3.03
C ASP A 215 15.37 2.53 3.84
N PRO A 216 14.56 2.62 4.92
CA PRO A 216 14.45 3.84 5.72
C PRO A 216 15.75 4.23 6.42
N ALA A 217 16.67 3.29 6.63
CA ALA A 217 17.95 3.57 7.29
C ALA A 217 18.94 4.28 6.36
N THR A 218 18.83 4.03 5.05
CA THR A 218 19.81 4.56 4.08
C THR A 218 19.20 5.58 3.12
N GLY A 219 17.88 5.61 2.96
CA GLY A 219 17.18 6.43 1.98
C GLY A 219 17.36 6.00 0.52
N TYR A 220 18.03 4.87 0.28
CA TYR A 220 18.17 4.25 -1.03
C TYR A 220 17.13 3.15 -1.24
N PRO A 221 16.85 2.77 -2.51
CA PRO A 221 16.18 1.51 -2.80
C PRO A 221 16.87 0.35 -2.08
N ALA A 222 16.08 -0.51 -1.43
CA ALA A 222 16.59 -1.63 -0.64
C ALA A 222 17.39 -2.61 -1.50
N ASP A 223 18.52 -3.06 -0.99
CA ASP A 223 19.39 -4.06 -1.64
C ASP A 223 19.43 -5.34 -0.78
N SER A 224 18.31 -6.04 -0.75
CA SER A 224 18.13 -7.26 0.07
C SER A 224 18.50 -8.55 -0.67
N GLY A 225 18.78 -8.48 -1.97
CA GLY A 225 18.95 -9.66 -2.83
C GLY A 225 17.64 -10.36 -3.21
N LEU A 226 16.48 -9.83 -2.74
CA LEU A 226 15.15 -10.33 -3.10
C LEU A 226 14.61 -9.54 -4.29
N ARG A 227 14.01 -10.24 -5.27
CA ARG A 227 13.31 -9.64 -6.41
C ARG A 227 11.85 -9.34 -6.09
N GLY A 228 11.25 -10.13 -5.25
CA GLY A 228 9.88 -9.97 -4.80
C GLY A 228 9.59 -10.80 -3.56
N VAL A 229 8.56 -10.38 -2.83
CA VAL A 229 8.02 -11.09 -1.67
C VAL A 229 6.52 -11.19 -1.85
N THR A 230 5.99 -12.41 -1.72
CA THR A 230 4.55 -12.67 -1.71
C THR A 230 4.14 -13.14 -0.33
N VAL A 231 3.13 -12.51 0.23
CA VAL A 231 2.48 -12.89 1.49
C VAL A 231 1.10 -13.45 1.18
N ILE A 232 0.73 -14.54 1.88
CA ILE A 232 -0.52 -15.27 1.70
C ILE A 232 -1.20 -15.37 3.05
#